data_f64f0a934b88e6800a3377a54a52ef1b
#
_entry.id   f64f0a934b88e6800a3377a54a52ef1b
#
_cell.length_a   1.000
_cell.length_b   1.000
_cell.length_c   1.000
_cell.angle_alpha   90.00
_cell.angle_beta   90.00
_cell.angle_gamma   90.00
#
_symmetry.space_group_name_H-M   'P 1'
#
loop_
_entity.id
_entity.type
_entity.pdbx_description
1 polymer ?
#
loop_
_entity_poly.entity_id
_entity_poly.type
_entity_poly.pdbx_seq_one_letter_code
_entity_poly.pdbx_strand_id
1 'polypeptide(L)'
;MSISRAISTQPSRYGASNSRAQPVAVAQGWELERVTAPSRLFGANGLRTGPDGRIYIAQVTGSQISALDHRTGELVTASPKGGDIVAPDDVAFDASGNLYATEVMDGRVSVRDTRGRTRVLRDDVPSANGITFHRGRLFIGECREGGRLLEFDLAGGPPRVLLENVPSPNAMEVGPDGLLYFPVMGANEIWRIDPDGGEPDCVAADL
;
A
#
# COMPACT_ATOMS: atom_id res chain seq x y z
N MET A 1 -24.23 4.35 23.24
CA MET A 1 -24.24 5.83 23.08
C MET A 1 -23.76 6.13 21.68
N SER A 2 -24.67 6.53 20.80
CA SER A 2 -24.36 6.88 19.41
C SER A 2 -23.76 8.29 19.39
N ILE A 3 -22.50 8.42 18.97
CA ILE A 3 -21.87 9.72 18.75
C ILE A 3 -22.20 10.12 17.31
N SER A 4 -23.28 10.87 17.15
CA SER A 4 -23.60 11.54 15.90
C SER A 4 -22.56 12.65 15.65
N ARG A 5 -21.58 12.42 14.77
CA ARG A 5 -20.70 13.47 14.26
C ARG A 5 -21.37 14.16 13.08
N ALA A 6 -21.48 15.47 13.16
CA ALA A 6 -21.99 16.30 12.07
C ALA A 6 -21.12 16.10 10.82
N ILE A 7 -21.75 15.67 9.72
CA ILE A 7 -21.14 15.57 8.41
C ILE A 7 -20.81 16.98 7.94
N SER A 8 -19.51 17.27 7.74
CA SER A 8 -19.08 18.52 7.14
C SER A 8 -19.55 18.61 5.69
N THR A 9 -20.45 19.54 5.40
CA THR A 9 -20.99 19.81 4.05
C THR A 9 -20.09 20.69 3.19
N GLN A 10 -18.83 20.86 3.54
CA GLN A 10 -17.89 21.66 2.74
C GLN A 10 -17.61 20.99 1.40
N PRO A 11 -17.75 21.68 0.26
CA PRO A 11 -17.44 21.13 -1.04
C PRO A 11 -15.95 20.78 -1.14
N SER A 12 -15.66 19.61 -1.68
CA SER A 12 -14.29 19.18 -1.96
C SER A 12 -13.61 20.20 -2.89
N ARG A 13 -12.34 20.54 -2.64
CA ARG A 13 -11.51 21.38 -3.52
C ARG A 13 -11.42 20.84 -4.94
N TYR A 14 -11.70 19.57 -5.13
CA TYR A 14 -11.67 18.84 -6.40
C TYR A 14 -13.07 18.43 -6.89
N GLY A 15 -14.13 18.85 -6.23
CA GLY A 15 -15.49 18.64 -6.68
C GLY A 15 -15.83 19.64 -7.76
N ALA A 16 -15.99 19.19 -9.02
CA ALA A 16 -16.61 19.98 -10.04
C ALA A 16 -18.01 20.36 -9.56
N SER A 17 -18.34 21.64 -9.63
CA SER A 17 -19.53 22.24 -9.05
C SER A 17 -20.86 21.79 -9.69
N ASN A 18 -20.88 20.79 -10.57
CA ASN A 18 -22.07 20.35 -11.29
C ASN A 18 -22.23 18.84 -11.48
N SER A 19 -21.36 17.98 -10.93
CA SER A 19 -21.71 16.58 -10.85
C SER A 19 -22.54 16.40 -9.56
N ARG A 20 -23.81 16.08 -9.68
CA ARG A 20 -24.54 15.39 -8.62
C ARG A 20 -23.70 14.15 -8.32
N ALA A 21 -22.93 14.21 -7.23
CA ALA A 21 -22.24 13.03 -6.76
C ALA A 21 -23.31 11.94 -6.61
N GLN A 22 -23.27 10.95 -7.45
CA GLN A 22 -24.16 9.81 -7.29
C GLN A 22 -23.84 9.23 -5.92
N PRO A 23 -24.87 8.90 -5.11
CA PRO A 23 -24.61 8.26 -3.81
C PRO A 23 -23.78 7.00 -4.09
N VAL A 24 -22.66 6.87 -3.39
CA VAL A 24 -21.84 5.68 -3.48
C VAL A 24 -22.72 4.50 -3.01
N ALA A 25 -22.95 3.54 -3.90
CA ALA A 25 -23.68 2.33 -3.53
C ALA A 25 -22.83 1.55 -2.51
N VAL A 26 -23.41 1.28 -1.36
CA VAL A 26 -22.79 0.42 -0.34
C VAL A 26 -23.60 -0.87 -0.21
N ALA A 27 -22.94 -1.96 0.19
CA ALA A 27 -23.62 -3.22 0.44
C ALA A 27 -24.61 -3.07 1.60
N GLN A 28 -25.67 -3.90 1.60
CA GLN A 28 -26.69 -3.88 2.66
C GLN A 28 -26.04 -4.14 4.04
N GLY A 29 -26.34 -3.27 4.99
CA GLY A 29 -25.78 -3.33 6.34
C GLY A 29 -24.43 -2.62 6.50
N TRP A 30 -23.93 -1.95 5.44
CA TRP A 30 -22.71 -1.15 5.47
C TRP A 30 -23.03 0.33 5.37
N GLU A 31 -22.22 1.14 6.05
CA GLU A 31 -22.24 2.60 5.96
C GLU A 31 -20.86 3.08 5.49
N LEU A 32 -20.85 4.10 4.62
CA LEU A 32 -19.63 4.77 4.20
C LEU A 32 -19.45 6.07 4.98
N GLU A 33 -18.42 6.16 5.79
CA GLU A 33 -18.07 7.35 6.54
C GLU A 33 -16.75 7.96 6.06
N ARG A 34 -16.73 9.29 5.94
CA ARG A 34 -15.48 10.00 5.70
C ARG A 34 -14.77 10.26 7.02
N VAL A 35 -13.62 9.64 7.22
CA VAL A 35 -12.82 9.74 8.45
C VAL A 35 -11.96 11.01 8.47
N THR A 36 -11.45 11.46 7.31
CA THR A 36 -10.60 12.66 7.20
C THR A 36 -11.34 13.82 6.56
N ALA A 37 -10.99 15.06 6.93
CA ALA A 37 -11.39 16.24 6.18
C ALA A 37 -10.84 16.19 4.75
N PRO A 38 -11.44 16.92 3.76
CA PRO A 38 -10.88 17.10 2.42
C PRO A 38 -9.44 17.61 2.53
N SER A 39 -8.47 16.93 1.91
CA SER A 39 -7.25 16.82 2.60
C SER A 39 -5.97 17.09 1.85
N ARG A 40 -4.95 16.92 2.60
CA ARG A 40 -3.53 17.01 2.41
C ARG A 40 -2.87 15.68 2.04
N LEU A 41 -3.64 14.66 1.66
CA LEU A 41 -3.13 13.34 1.23
C LEU A 41 -2.93 13.38 -0.28
N PHE A 42 -1.78 13.88 -0.73
CA PHE A 42 -1.46 14.03 -2.15
C PHE A 42 -0.99 12.72 -2.76
N GLY A 43 -1.80 12.15 -3.66
CA GLY A 43 -1.51 10.87 -4.28
C GLY A 43 -1.44 9.75 -3.25
N ALA A 44 -2.41 9.73 -2.33
CA ALA A 44 -2.58 8.61 -1.41
C ALA A 44 -2.74 7.33 -2.23
N ASN A 45 -1.95 6.31 -1.90
CA ASN A 45 -1.89 5.04 -2.59
C ASN A 45 -1.93 3.90 -1.58
N GLY A 46 -0.82 3.24 -1.28
CA GLY A 46 -0.80 2.12 -0.35
C GLY A 46 -1.28 2.50 1.07
N LEU A 47 -2.08 1.62 1.66
CA LEU A 47 -2.57 1.75 3.03
C LEU A 47 -2.26 0.50 3.83
N ARG A 48 -1.69 0.67 5.02
CA ARG A 48 -1.35 -0.45 5.91
C ARG A 48 -1.66 -0.11 7.36
N THR A 49 -2.29 -1.02 8.08
CA THR A 49 -2.39 -0.90 9.54
C THR A 49 -1.02 -1.15 10.16
N GLY A 50 -0.54 -0.16 10.89
CA GLY A 50 0.73 -0.25 11.62
C GLY A 50 0.60 -0.96 12.97
N PRO A 51 1.72 -1.28 13.61
CA PRO A 51 1.76 -1.97 14.91
C PRO A 51 1.13 -1.16 16.05
N ASP A 52 0.98 0.15 15.88
CA ASP A 52 0.31 1.07 16.82
C ASP A 52 -1.21 1.19 16.57
N GLY A 53 -1.75 0.44 15.59
CA GLY A 53 -3.17 0.46 15.21
C GLY A 53 -3.59 1.65 14.35
N ARG A 54 -2.67 2.53 13.97
CA ARG A 54 -2.91 3.60 12.98
C ARG A 54 -2.87 3.06 11.56
N ILE A 55 -3.54 3.74 10.65
CA ILE A 55 -3.46 3.45 9.21
C ILE A 55 -2.36 4.31 8.61
N TYR A 56 -1.30 3.69 8.14
CA TYR A 56 -0.22 4.34 7.42
C TYR A 56 -0.59 4.48 5.95
N ILE A 57 -0.35 5.65 5.39
CA ILE A 57 -0.79 6.06 4.05
C ILE A 57 0.44 6.52 3.29
N ALA A 58 0.86 5.74 2.31
CA ALA A 58 1.87 6.14 1.35
C ALA A 58 1.30 7.19 0.39
N GLN A 59 2.09 8.20 0.06
CA GLN A 59 1.69 9.31 -0.80
C GLN A 59 2.74 9.53 -1.89
N VAL A 60 2.55 8.95 -3.06
CA VAL A 60 3.51 8.99 -4.17
C VAL A 60 3.84 10.43 -4.57
N THR A 61 2.82 11.20 -4.95
CA THR A 61 3.03 12.59 -5.40
C THR A 61 3.30 13.56 -4.25
N GLY A 62 2.85 13.22 -3.04
CA GLY A 62 3.16 13.96 -1.81
C GLY A 62 4.56 13.71 -1.30
N SER A 63 5.19 12.62 -1.73
CA SER A 63 6.50 12.14 -1.24
C SER A 63 6.56 12.11 0.30
N GLN A 64 5.53 11.51 0.91
CA GLN A 64 5.31 11.51 2.35
C GLN A 64 4.60 10.23 2.78
N ILE A 65 4.81 9.80 4.02
CA ILE A 65 3.98 8.80 4.68
C ILE A 65 3.27 9.48 5.85
N SER A 66 1.95 9.35 5.88
CA SER A 66 1.13 9.82 7.01
C SER A 66 0.59 8.65 7.80
N ALA A 67 0.34 8.85 9.09
CA ALA A 67 -0.32 7.88 9.97
C ALA A 67 -1.62 8.49 10.50
N LEU A 68 -2.74 7.81 10.23
CA LEU A 68 -4.10 8.20 10.59
C LEU A 68 -4.59 7.38 11.77
N ASP A 69 -4.96 8.02 12.85
CA ASP A 69 -5.82 7.41 13.85
C ASP A 69 -7.27 7.44 13.33
N HIS A 70 -7.76 6.29 12.92
CA HIS A 70 -9.11 6.18 12.34
C HIS A 70 -10.24 6.43 13.33
N ARG A 71 -9.97 6.40 14.64
CA ARG A 71 -10.98 6.65 15.71
C ARG A 71 -11.15 8.14 15.98
N THR A 72 -10.07 8.89 15.93
CA THR A 72 -10.05 10.34 16.23
C THR A 72 -10.03 11.19 14.99
N GLY A 73 -9.59 10.66 13.84
CA GLY A 73 -9.32 11.38 12.61
C GLY A 73 -8.00 12.16 12.68
N GLU A 74 -7.18 11.97 13.71
CA GLU A 74 -5.87 12.60 13.82
C GLU A 74 -4.93 12.07 12.74
N LEU A 75 -4.31 12.97 12.02
CA LEU A 75 -3.35 12.66 10.96
C LEU A 75 -1.98 13.26 11.31
N VAL A 76 -0.99 12.40 11.49
CA VAL A 76 0.39 12.79 11.76
C VAL A 76 1.33 12.39 10.62
N THR A 77 2.46 13.06 10.49
CA THR A 77 3.49 12.72 9.50
C THR A 77 4.44 11.69 10.09
N ALA A 78 4.51 10.51 9.48
CA ALA A 78 5.43 9.44 9.83
C ALA A 78 6.76 9.53 9.09
N SER A 79 6.74 9.90 7.81
CA SER A 79 7.92 10.23 7.00
C SER A 79 7.65 11.51 6.21
N PRO A 80 8.39 12.60 6.42
CA PRO A 80 8.09 13.89 5.81
C PRO A 80 8.57 13.96 4.36
N LYS A 81 7.93 14.84 3.58
CA LYS A 81 8.42 15.26 2.27
C LYS A 81 9.84 15.84 2.40
N GLY A 82 10.72 15.42 1.51
CA GLY A 82 12.15 15.79 1.55
C GLY A 82 12.97 15.01 2.57
N GLY A 83 12.39 13.98 3.19
CA GLY A 83 13.10 12.99 4.00
C GLY A 83 13.75 11.90 3.14
N ASP A 84 14.21 10.85 3.82
CA ASP A 84 14.97 9.77 3.17
C ASP A 84 14.12 8.84 2.30
N ILE A 85 12.79 8.75 2.54
CA ILE A 85 11.85 7.95 1.73
C ILE A 85 11.20 8.88 0.70
N VAL A 86 11.35 8.56 -0.59
CA VAL A 86 10.94 9.41 -1.71
C VAL A 86 9.83 8.74 -2.51
N ALA A 87 8.74 9.46 -2.77
CA ALA A 87 7.60 8.98 -3.56
C ALA A 87 7.15 7.55 -3.18
N PRO A 88 6.86 7.30 -1.87
CA PRO A 88 6.45 5.98 -1.42
C PRO A 88 5.13 5.57 -2.08
N ASP A 89 5.10 4.34 -2.61
CA ASP A 89 3.92 3.76 -3.25
C ASP A 89 3.11 2.93 -2.26
N ASP A 90 3.75 1.99 -1.57
CA ASP A 90 3.14 1.15 -0.56
C ASP A 90 4.07 0.97 0.64
N VAL A 91 3.52 0.48 1.75
CA VAL A 91 4.25 0.27 3.00
C VAL A 91 3.87 -1.07 3.66
N ALA A 92 4.83 -1.64 4.37
CA ALA A 92 4.62 -2.84 5.19
C ALA A 92 5.41 -2.72 6.51
N PHE A 93 5.07 -3.56 7.48
CA PHE A 93 5.76 -3.61 8.77
C PHE A 93 6.23 -5.02 9.08
N ASP A 94 7.41 -5.14 9.65
CA ASP A 94 7.85 -6.38 10.28
C ASP A 94 7.33 -6.50 11.73
N ALA A 95 7.55 -7.66 12.33
CA ALA A 95 7.13 -7.93 13.71
C ALA A 95 7.84 -7.06 14.77
N SER A 96 8.96 -6.42 14.41
CA SER A 96 9.69 -5.49 15.28
C SER A 96 9.18 -4.05 15.17
N GLY A 97 8.24 -3.79 14.24
CA GLY A 97 7.68 -2.47 13.99
C GLY A 97 8.52 -1.61 13.04
N ASN A 98 9.51 -2.17 12.35
CA ASN A 98 10.20 -1.44 11.29
C ASN A 98 9.26 -1.26 10.10
N LEU A 99 9.25 -0.05 9.53
CA LEU A 99 8.48 0.31 8.36
C LEU A 99 9.32 0.09 7.10
N TYR A 100 8.78 -0.64 6.15
CA TYR A 100 9.35 -0.81 4.82
C TYR A 100 8.49 -0.06 3.81
N ALA A 101 9.12 0.59 2.84
CA ALA A 101 8.43 1.36 1.80
C ALA A 101 9.00 1.04 0.43
N THR A 102 8.13 0.85 -0.55
CA THR A 102 8.49 0.83 -1.96
C THR A 102 8.48 2.26 -2.49
N GLU A 103 9.50 2.61 -3.26
CA GLU A 103 9.71 3.93 -3.86
C GLU A 103 9.69 3.79 -5.38
N VAL A 104 8.48 3.80 -5.93
CA VAL A 104 8.18 3.36 -7.30
C VAL A 104 8.93 4.14 -8.37
N MET A 105 9.16 5.44 -8.16
CA MET A 105 9.84 6.30 -9.13
C MET A 105 11.34 6.04 -9.22
N ASP A 106 11.95 5.65 -8.11
CA ASP A 106 13.39 5.42 -8.00
C ASP A 106 13.76 3.92 -8.15
N GLY A 107 12.76 3.03 -8.21
CA GLY A 107 13.00 1.57 -8.21
C GLY A 107 13.66 1.09 -6.93
N ARG A 108 13.32 1.70 -5.81
CA ARG A 108 13.99 1.54 -4.52
C ARG A 108 13.07 0.96 -3.46
N VAL A 109 13.65 0.25 -2.51
CA VAL A 109 12.97 -0.21 -1.30
C VAL A 109 13.78 0.24 -0.11
N SER A 110 13.15 0.99 0.78
CA SER A 110 13.76 1.50 2.01
C SER A 110 13.15 0.89 3.26
N VAL A 111 13.93 0.84 4.33
CA VAL A 111 13.46 0.46 5.66
C VAL A 111 13.79 1.55 6.66
N ARG A 112 12.79 1.91 7.47
CA ARG A 112 12.91 2.84 8.59
C ARG A 112 12.71 2.09 9.89
N ASP A 113 13.73 2.10 10.76
CA ASP A 113 13.66 1.44 12.06
C ASP A 113 12.76 2.22 13.05
N THR A 114 12.44 1.59 14.18
CA THR A 114 11.60 2.19 15.24
C THR A 114 12.25 3.39 15.93
N ARG A 115 13.54 3.65 15.67
CA ARG A 115 14.27 4.85 16.13
C ARG A 115 14.26 5.96 15.09
N GLY A 116 13.59 5.75 13.95
CA GLY A 116 13.45 6.70 12.86
C GLY A 116 14.65 6.78 11.91
N ARG A 117 15.61 5.87 11.97
CA ARG A 117 16.74 5.80 11.03
C ARG A 117 16.31 5.05 9.79
N THR A 118 16.57 5.65 8.64
CA THR A 118 16.23 5.06 7.33
C THR A 118 17.49 4.55 6.66
N ARG A 119 17.36 3.41 5.96
CA ARG A 119 18.39 2.90 5.03
C ARG A 119 17.72 2.35 3.79
N VAL A 120 18.40 2.44 2.68
CA VAL A 120 18.01 1.74 1.45
C VAL A 120 18.30 0.25 1.63
N LEU A 121 17.30 -0.58 1.38
CA LEU A 121 17.45 -2.03 1.38
C LEU A 121 17.94 -2.52 0.01
N ARG A 122 17.31 -1.99 -1.06
CA ARG A 122 17.69 -2.22 -2.47
C ARG A 122 17.30 -1.01 -3.34
N ASP A 123 18.03 -0.82 -4.44
CA ASP A 123 17.82 0.25 -5.42
C ASP A 123 17.81 -0.26 -6.88
N ASP A 124 17.58 -1.57 -7.05
CA ASP A 124 17.58 -2.26 -8.33
C ASP A 124 16.24 -3.00 -8.60
N VAL A 125 15.12 -2.42 -8.13
CA VAL A 125 13.76 -2.99 -8.24
C VAL A 125 12.88 -2.06 -9.07
N PRO A 126 12.96 -2.14 -10.42
CA PRO A 126 12.24 -1.22 -11.29
C PRO A 126 10.74 -1.22 -11.00
N SER A 127 10.16 -0.03 -10.80
CA SER A 127 8.74 0.13 -10.47
C SER A 127 8.32 -0.64 -9.21
N ALA A 128 9.18 -0.66 -8.18
CA ALA A 128 8.86 -1.25 -6.88
C ALA A 128 7.52 -0.69 -6.36
N ASN A 129 6.52 -1.55 -6.18
CA ASN A 129 5.15 -1.15 -5.88
C ASN A 129 4.59 -1.91 -4.69
N GLY A 130 3.70 -2.90 -4.88
CA GLY A 130 3.12 -3.63 -3.78
C GLY A 130 4.15 -4.27 -2.86
N ILE A 131 3.91 -4.22 -1.56
CA ILE A 131 4.82 -4.75 -0.54
C ILE A 131 4.02 -5.38 0.61
N THR A 132 4.42 -6.54 1.09
CA THR A 132 3.82 -7.15 2.28
C THR A 132 4.81 -8.00 3.05
N PHE A 133 4.55 -8.15 4.36
CA PHE A 133 5.25 -9.09 5.23
C PHE A 133 4.37 -10.29 5.58
N HIS A 134 4.95 -11.47 5.48
CA HIS A 134 4.32 -12.69 5.96
C HIS A 134 5.35 -13.60 6.64
N ARG A 135 5.14 -13.93 7.91
CA ARG A 135 6.00 -14.84 8.70
C ARG A 135 7.49 -14.49 8.63
N GLY A 136 7.80 -13.18 8.73
CA GLY A 136 9.18 -12.68 8.69
C GLY A 136 9.79 -12.57 7.29
N ARG A 137 9.01 -12.82 6.24
CA ARG A 137 9.41 -12.76 4.82
C ARG A 137 8.82 -11.50 4.18
N LEU A 138 9.61 -10.83 3.36
CA LEU A 138 9.22 -9.59 2.66
C LEU A 138 9.00 -9.87 1.18
N PHE A 139 7.78 -9.60 0.70
CA PHE A 139 7.38 -9.77 -0.70
C PHE A 139 7.16 -8.42 -1.38
N ILE A 140 7.59 -8.30 -2.63
CA ILE A 140 7.52 -7.06 -3.41
C ILE A 140 7.17 -7.36 -4.86
N GLY A 141 6.28 -6.54 -5.45
CA GLY A 141 5.91 -6.58 -6.84
C GLY A 141 6.56 -5.46 -7.66
N GLU A 142 6.99 -5.75 -8.88
CA GLU A 142 7.42 -4.76 -9.88
C GLU A 142 6.23 -4.40 -10.77
N CYS A 143 5.58 -3.26 -10.53
CA CYS A 143 4.39 -2.81 -11.27
C CYS A 143 4.79 -2.27 -12.67
N ARG A 144 5.11 -3.17 -13.56
CA ARG A 144 5.47 -2.90 -14.97
C ARG A 144 5.12 -4.10 -15.84
N GLU A 145 5.08 -3.88 -17.14
CA GLU A 145 4.99 -4.98 -18.12
C GLU A 145 6.18 -5.92 -17.94
N GLY A 146 5.92 -7.22 -17.90
CA GLY A 146 6.93 -8.22 -17.60
C GLY A 146 7.53 -8.11 -16.20
N GLY A 147 6.75 -7.57 -15.24
CA GLY A 147 7.18 -7.41 -13.86
C GLY A 147 7.42 -8.74 -13.15
N ARG A 148 8.09 -8.68 -12.01
CA ARG A 148 8.38 -9.84 -11.18
C ARG A 148 7.65 -9.75 -9.84
N LEU A 149 7.40 -10.89 -9.25
CA LEU A 149 7.06 -11.02 -7.85
C LEU A 149 8.29 -11.58 -7.11
N LEU A 150 8.75 -10.86 -6.12
CA LEU A 150 10.03 -11.09 -5.46
C LEU A 150 9.85 -11.34 -3.97
N GLU A 151 10.65 -12.24 -3.40
CA GLU A 151 10.90 -12.31 -1.96
C GLU A 151 12.31 -11.80 -1.68
N PHE A 152 12.42 -10.85 -0.75
CA PHE A 152 13.69 -10.21 -0.41
C PHE A 152 14.42 -10.95 0.70
N ASP A 153 15.72 -11.14 0.50
CA ASP A 153 16.63 -11.48 1.57
C ASP A 153 16.96 -10.24 2.41
N LEU A 154 16.45 -10.19 3.64
CA LEU A 154 16.66 -9.07 4.56
C LEU A 154 18.11 -8.95 5.04
N ALA A 155 18.93 -9.99 4.84
CA ALA A 155 20.37 -9.96 5.09
C ALA A 155 21.17 -9.30 3.96
N GLY A 156 20.51 -8.95 2.84
CA GLY A 156 21.10 -8.23 1.72
C GLY A 156 21.57 -9.10 0.56
N GLY A 157 21.21 -10.39 0.56
CA GLY A 157 21.43 -11.29 -0.57
C GLY A 157 20.52 -10.98 -1.77
N PRO A 158 20.68 -11.70 -2.89
CA PRO A 158 19.80 -11.55 -4.04
C PRO A 158 18.36 -11.98 -3.68
N PRO A 159 17.32 -11.30 -4.22
CA PRO A 159 15.95 -11.72 -3.99
C PRO A 159 15.65 -13.05 -4.68
N ARG A 160 14.78 -13.84 -4.09
CA ARG A 160 14.17 -15.00 -4.74
C ARG A 160 13.04 -14.53 -5.65
N VAL A 161 13.05 -14.95 -6.89
CA VAL A 161 11.97 -14.68 -7.83
C VAL A 161 10.88 -15.72 -7.65
N LEU A 162 9.65 -15.29 -7.31
CA LEU A 162 8.48 -16.16 -7.22
C LEU A 162 7.82 -16.30 -8.57
N LEU A 163 7.62 -15.19 -9.28
CA LEU A 163 7.04 -15.14 -10.62
C LEU A 163 7.82 -14.16 -11.50
N GLU A 164 7.87 -14.47 -12.79
CA GLU A 164 8.39 -13.61 -13.84
C GLU A 164 7.30 -13.30 -14.87
N ASN A 165 7.50 -12.23 -15.64
CA ASN A 165 6.62 -11.85 -16.75
C ASN A 165 5.16 -11.62 -16.33
N VAL A 166 4.93 -11.13 -15.11
CA VAL A 166 3.59 -10.74 -14.64
C VAL A 166 3.21 -9.39 -15.24
N PRO A 167 2.03 -9.26 -15.88
CA PRO A 167 1.60 -7.98 -16.44
C PRO A 167 1.18 -6.98 -15.36
N SER A 168 2.12 -6.16 -14.90
CA SER A 168 1.92 -5.09 -13.91
C SER A 168 1.29 -5.58 -12.58
N PRO A 169 1.99 -6.42 -11.79
CA PRO A 169 1.54 -6.74 -10.44
C PRO A 169 1.58 -5.48 -9.58
N ASN A 170 0.52 -5.24 -8.81
CA ASN A 170 0.41 -4.04 -7.95
C ASN A 170 0.38 -4.46 -6.47
N ALA A 171 -0.45 -3.81 -5.65
CA ALA A 171 -0.59 -4.09 -4.23
C ALA A 171 -0.66 -5.60 -3.92
N MET A 172 -0.26 -6.00 -2.71
CA MET A 172 -0.34 -7.40 -2.34
C MET A 172 -0.66 -7.58 -0.86
N GLU A 173 -1.35 -8.67 -0.54
CA GLU A 173 -1.70 -9.04 0.82
C GLU A 173 -1.79 -10.55 0.95
N VAL A 174 -1.50 -11.06 2.13
CA VAL A 174 -1.68 -12.48 2.43
C VAL A 174 -3.09 -12.73 2.96
N GLY A 175 -3.82 -13.62 2.30
CA GLY A 175 -5.15 -14.02 2.69
C GLY A 175 -5.19 -14.91 3.94
N PRO A 176 -6.38 -15.18 4.48
CA PRO A 176 -6.55 -16.04 5.65
C PRO A 176 -6.16 -17.51 5.39
N ASP A 177 -6.07 -17.90 4.14
CA ASP A 177 -5.57 -19.20 3.68
C ASP A 177 -4.05 -19.30 3.61
N GLY A 178 -3.35 -18.18 3.86
CA GLY A 178 -1.90 -18.09 3.81
C GLY A 178 -1.32 -17.85 2.41
N LEU A 179 -2.16 -17.70 1.39
CA LEU A 179 -1.72 -17.42 0.02
C LEU A 179 -1.54 -15.91 -0.18
N LEU A 180 -0.62 -15.55 -1.06
CA LEU A 180 -0.33 -14.18 -1.45
C LEU A 180 -1.25 -13.77 -2.61
N TYR A 181 -2.13 -12.80 -2.38
CA TYR A 181 -3.06 -12.24 -3.36
C TYR A 181 -2.51 -10.95 -3.92
N PHE A 182 -2.65 -10.73 -5.22
CA PHE A 182 -2.22 -9.51 -5.89
C PHE A 182 -3.01 -9.25 -7.17
N PRO A 183 -3.35 -7.99 -7.47
CA PRO A 183 -3.93 -7.63 -8.76
C PRO A 183 -2.86 -7.67 -9.85
N VAL A 184 -3.26 -8.18 -10.99
CA VAL A 184 -2.50 -8.17 -12.25
C VAL A 184 -3.16 -7.16 -13.17
N MET A 185 -2.75 -5.90 -13.06
CA MET A 185 -3.43 -4.77 -13.69
C MET A 185 -3.44 -4.87 -15.22
N GLY A 186 -2.36 -5.37 -15.83
CA GLY A 186 -2.27 -5.54 -17.27
C GLY A 186 -3.20 -6.60 -17.84
N ALA A 187 -3.77 -7.48 -16.99
CA ALA A 187 -4.71 -8.51 -17.38
C ALA A 187 -6.15 -8.25 -16.88
N ASN A 188 -6.39 -7.25 -16.04
CA ASN A 188 -7.64 -7.03 -15.30
C ASN A 188 -8.05 -8.27 -14.48
N GLU A 189 -7.09 -8.81 -13.74
CA GLU A 189 -7.25 -10.04 -12.97
C GLU A 189 -6.74 -9.87 -11.54
N ILE A 190 -7.19 -10.75 -10.65
CA ILE A 190 -6.58 -10.98 -9.34
C ILE A 190 -6.03 -12.39 -9.32
N TRP A 191 -4.76 -12.51 -8.99
CA TRP A 191 -4.09 -13.79 -8.83
C TRP A 191 -3.75 -14.06 -7.38
N ARG A 192 -3.51 -15.33 -7.06
CA ARG A 192 -2.91 -15.75 -5.80
C ARG A 192 -1.83 -16.79 -6.04
N ILE A 193 -0.87 -16.88 -5.13
CA ILE A 193 0.22 -17.85 -5.17
C ILE A 193 0.61 -18.27 -3.75
N ASP A 194 1.11 -19.49 -3.60
CA ASP A 194 1.76 -19.90 -2.36
C ASP A 194 3.04 -19.09 -2.17
N PRO A 195 3.30 -18.47 -0.98
CA PRO A 195 4.56 -17.79 -0.71
C PRO A 195 5.81 -18.64 -0.91
N ASP A 196 5.67 -19.98 -0.85
CA ASP A 196 6.78 -20.89 -1.13
C ASP A 196 7.02 -21.11 -2.63
N GLY A 197 6.15 -20.58 -3.49
CA GLY A 197 6.24 -20.64 -4.95
C GLY A 197 5.25 -21.63 -5.55
N GLY A 198 5.37 -21.87 -6.85
CA GLY A 198 4.47 -22.72 -7.64
C GLY A 198 3.73 -21.93 -8.71
N GLU A 199 2.71 -22.54 -9.31
CA GLU A 199 1.88 -21.88 -10.31
C GLU A 199 0.84 -20.98 -9.65
N PRO A 200 0.62 -19.76 -10.15
CA PRO A 200 -0.42 -18.89 -9.63
C PRO A 200 -1.81 -19.33 -10.10
N ASP A 201 -2.81 -19.08 -9.25
CA ASP A 201 -4.22 -19.23 -9.60
C ASP A 201 -4.84 -17.86 -9.92
N CYS A 202 -5.56 -17.73 -11.02
CA CYS A 202 -6.47 -16.60 -11.26
C CYS A 202 -7.75 -16.81 -10.44
N VAL A 203 -8.04 -15.88 -9.51
CA VAL A 203 -9.22 -15.96 -8.63
C VAL A 203 -10.35 -15.02 -9.06
N ALA A 204 -10.05 -14.02 -9.87
CA ALA A 204 -11.03 -13.12 -10.48
C ALA A 204 -10.48 -12.59 -11.81
N ALA A 205 -11.34 -12.44 -12.80
CA ALA A 205 -11.01 -11.91 -14.12
C ALA A 205 -12.08 -10.92 -14.60
N ASP A 206 -11.79 -10.20 -15.66
CA ASP A 206 -12.69 -9.21 -16.30
C ASP A 206 -13.14 -8.09 -15.32
N LEU A 207 -12.21 -7.58 -14.50
CA LEU A 207 -12.44 -6.56 -13.46
C LEU A 207 -12.47 -5.13 -14.01
#